data_84220643979c8c7f482181ba90ae94cb
#
_entry.id   84220643979c8c7f482181ba90ae94cb
#
_cell.length_a   1.000
_cell.length_b   1.000
_cell.length_c   1.000
_cell.angle_alpha   90.00
_cell.angle_beta   90.00
_cell.angle_gamma   90.00
#
_symmetry.space_group_name_H-M   'P 1'
#
loop_
_entity.id
_entity.type
_entity.pdbx_description
1 polymer ?
#
loop_
_entity_poly.entity_id
_entity_poly.type
_entity_poly.pdbx_seq_one_letter_code
_entity_poly.pdbx_strand_id
1 'polypeptide(L)'
;MRHFITIVLLILLPLCAKADNSQLYKQLDAAIEKRAHYVEVKEKSLNDIKQGAKYVTSNEDKLKLYEQLANGYKAYEYDSAMTYIKKGLVLAQKSNNILYHKRFQLSQTSLLITRGFYAEAKNIMQKIEPKEEDPLDYQFQYYYTLYGLYNNWSTYCENNEFSKNYNQQKVKYLKKAIELSPKKDAFYYYLMGELYYYSNQPNNNKTIQCYKKALSMEKTNSRLHAMTAFALSEIYQKANNLALMEHYLLVAAISDVTSATKENVALQDIALFIYKHKTRSLKKAQEYINLSLEDAYAYNNRLRRIEISSKLQMITNAYTDEIRATNSMLNIALSVIFLLLLGVGISSLFIRKKNRLLKQKKDE
;
A
#
# COMPACT_ATOMS: atom_id res chain seq x y z
N MET A 1 26.11 -34.37 56.47
CA MET A 1 25.88 -34.49 55.01
C MET A 1 24.82 -33.45 54.63
N ARG A 2 25.24 -32.34 54.05
CA ARG A 2 24.37 -31.24 53.61
C ARG A 2 24.05 -31.43 52.14
N HIS A 3 22.78 -31.65 51.80
CA HIS A 3 22.32 -31.71 50.43
C HIS A 3 22.27 -30.30 49.85
N PHE A 4 23.07 -30.00 48.85
CA PHE A 4 22.97 -28.86 48.00
C PHE A 4 21.87 -29.12 46.97
N ILE A 5 20.72 -28.46 47.11
CA ILE A 5 19.67 -28.41 46.08
C ILE A 5 20.02 -27.25 45.15
N THR A 6 20.52 -27.58 43.98
CA THR A 6 20.75 -26.62 42.90
C THR A 6 19.42 -26.38 42.18
N ILE A 7 18.79 -25.25 42.46
CA ILE A 7 17.61 -24.78 41.72
C ILE A 7 18.10 -24.23 40.39
N VAL A 8 17.92 -25.00 39.31
CA VAL A 8 18.08 -24.51 37.93
C VAL A 8 16.85 -23.70 37.60
N LEU A 9 16.98 -22.38 37.70
CA LEU A 9 15.96 -21.43 37.22
C LEU A 9 16.02 -21.47 35.69
N LEU A 10 15.14 -22.25 35.05
CA LEU A 10 14.86 -22.18 33.63
C LEU A 10 14.15 -20.85 33.37
N ILE A 11 14.91 -19.85 32.94
CA ILE A 11 14.37 -18.62 32.36
C ILE A 11 13.75 -19.02 31.02
N LEU A 12 12.45 -19.27 31.02
CA LEU A 12 11.62 -19.31 29.83
C LEU A 12 11.54 -17.85 29.27
N LEU A 13 12.56 -17.47 28.52
CA LEU A 13 12.43 -16.36 27.60
C LEU A 13 11.29 -16.73 26.63
N PRO A 14 10.25 -15.91 26.49
CA PRO A 14 9.29 -16.11 25.42
C PRO A 14 10.10 -15.98 24.13
N LEU A 15 10.31 -17.09 23.43
CA LEU A 15 10.66 -17.05 22.02
C LEU A 15 9.49 -16.35 21.31
N CYS A 16 9.53 -15.02 21.23
CA CYS A 16 8.84 -14.30 20.18
C CYS A 16 9.41 -14.87 18.87
N ALA A 17 8.72 -15.84 18.30
CA ALA A 17 9.00 -16.30 16.95
C ALA A 17 9.02 -15.03 16.09
N LYS A 18 10.23 -14.59 15.72
CA LYS A 18 10.42 -13.53 14.74
C LYS A 18 9.74 -14.06 13.50
N ALA A 19 8.62 -13.46 13.12
CA ALA A 19 7.97 -13.82 11.86
C ALA A 19 9.05 -13.69 10.78
N ASP A 20 9.41 -14.80 10.16
CA ASP A 20 10.37 -14.77 9.06
C ASP A 20 9.67 -14.22 7.83
N ASN A 21 9.79 -12.91 7.63
CA ASN A 21 9.19 -12.20 6.51
C ASN A 21 9.97 -12.39 5.18
N SER A 22 11.04 -13.17 5.18
CA SER A 22 11.89 -13.37 3.99
C SER A 22 11.10 -13.99 2.82
N GLN A 23 10.19 -14.91 3.12
CA GLN A 23 9.32 -15.51 2.10
C GLN A 23 8.31 -14.49 1.52
N LEU A 24 7.74 -13.63 2.35
CA LEU A 24 6.83 -12.57 1.88
C LEU A 24 7.55 -11.56 0.99
N TYR A 25 8.79 -11.21 1.31
CA TYR A 25 9.59 -10.36 0.41
C TYR A 25 9.83 -11.03 -0.94
N LYS A 26 10.13 -12.33 -0.98
CA LYS A 26 10.27 -13.07 -2.25
C LYS A 26 8.95 -13.07 -3.03
N GLN A 27 7.82 -13.22 -2.34
CA GLN A 27 6.50 -13.15 -2.97
C GLN A 27 6.19 -11.75 -3.50
N LEU A 28 6.55 -10.69 -2.77
CA LEU A 28 6.39 -9.32 -3.22
C LEU A 28 7.25 -9.04 -4.46
N ASP A 29 8.54 -9.41 -4.43
CA ASP A 29 9.43 -9.25 -5.58
C ASP A 29 8.89 -9.98 -6.81
N ALA A 30 8.45 -11.24 -6.65
CA ALA A 30 7.85 -12.02 -7.72
C ALA A 30 6.51 -11.44 -8.24
N ALA A 31 5.71 -10.84 -7.35
CA ALA A 31 4.49 -10.13 -7.74
C ALA A 31 4.81 -8.87 -8.55
N ILE A 32 5.83 -8.11 -8.14
CA ILE A 32 6.30 -6.92 -8.87
C ILE A 32 6.83 -7.29 -10.25
N GLU A 33 7.62 -8.35 -10.38
CA GLU A 33 8.10 -8.85 -11.67
C GLU A 33 6.94 -9.23 -12.61
N LYS A 34 5.85 -9.77 -12.07
CA LYS A 34 4.64 -10.15 -12.82
C LYS A 34 3.59 -9.04 -12.91
N ARG A 35 3.90 -7.82 -12.50
CA ARG A 35 2.93 -6.70 -12.44
C ARG A 35 2.24 -6.44 -13.78
N ALA A 36 2.97 -6.51 -14.89
CA ALA A 36 2.41 -6.33 -16.23
C ALA A 36 1.31 -7.35 -16.53
N HIS A 37 1.49 -8.60 -16.10
CA HIS A 37 0.48 -9.65 -16.27
C HIS A 37 -0.79 -9.35 -15.46
N TYR A 38 -0.68 -8.88 -14.21
CA TYR A 38 -1.87 -8.53 -13.42
C TYR A 38 -2.65 -7.34 -14.02
N VAL A 39 -1.92 -6.37 -14.58
CA VAL A 39 -2.51 -5.27 -15.34
C VAL A 39 -3.24 -5.80 -16.59
N GLU A 40 -2.64 -6.71 -17.35
CA GLU A 40 -3.25 -7.33 -18.53
C GLU A 40 -4.55 -8.07 -18.16
N VAL A 41 -4.53 -8.89 -17.10
CA VAL A 41 -5.72 -9.59 -16.60
C VAL A 41 -6.83 -8.61 -16.22
N LYS A 42 -6.46 -7.50 -15.55
CA LYS A 42 -7.40 -6.45 -15.17
C LYS A 42 -8.02 -5.78 -16.41
N GLU A 43 -7.18 -5.38 -17.37
CA GLU A 43 -7.63 -4.76 -18.62
C GLU A 43 -8.50 -5.70 -19.44
N LYS A 44 -8.15 -6.98 -19.54
CA LYS A 44 -8.98 -7.98 -20.20
C LYS A 44 -10.36 -8.05 -19.58
N SER A 45 -10.46 -8.17 -18.25
CA SER A 45 -11.74 -8.20 -17.53
C SER A 45 -12.59 -6.93 -17.79
N LEU A 46 -11.96 -5.74 -17.79
CA LEU A 46 -12.65 -4.49 -18.10
C LEU A 46 -13.08 -4.40 -19.57
N ASN A 47 -12.28 -4.92 -20.48
CA ASN A 47 -12.62 -4.99 -21.90
C ASN A 47 -13.76 -5.97 -22.18
N ASP A 48 -13.83 -7.09 -21.48
CA ASP A 48 -14.95 -8.04 -21.61
C ASP A 48 -16.27 -7.36 -21.20
N ILE A 49 -16.27 -6.55 -20.12
CA ILE A 49 -17.43 -5.73 -19.74
C ILE A 49 -17.78 -4.72 -20.84
N LYS A 50 -16.79 -4.02 -21.42
CA LYS A 50 -17.00 -3.07 -22.52
C LYS A 50 -17.56 -3.73 -23.78
N GLN A 51 -17.11 -4.93 -24.13
CA GLN A 51 -17.66 -5.67 -25.27
C GLN A 51 -19.12 -6.05 -25.02
N GLY A 52 -19.48 -6.45 -23.78
CA GLY A 52 -20.88 -6.66 -23.40
C GLY A 52 -21.78 -5.47 -23.66
N ALA A 53 -21.24 -4.25 -23.62
CA ALA A 53 -21.98 -3.02 -23.91
C ALA A 53 -22.61 -2.97 -25.30
N LYS A 54 -22.06 -3.69 -26.27
CA LYS A 54 -22.57 -3.74 -27.65
C LYS A 54 -23.94 -4.43 -27.75
N TYR A 55 -24.25 -5.29 -26.80
CA TYR A 55 -25.49 -6.07 -26.76
C TYR A 55 -26.56 -5.46 -25.84
N VAL A 56 -26.22 -4.38 -25.15
CA VAL A 56 -27.10 -3.74 -24.18
C VAL A 56 -27.93 -2.65 -24.88
N THR A 57 -29.24 -2.84 -24.92
CA THR A 57 -30.20 -1.93 -25.58
C THR A 57 -30.91 -0.99 -24.58
N SER A 58 -31.25 -1.50 -23.37
CA SER A 58 -32.00 -0.72 -22.38
C SER A 58 -31.12 0.34 -21.70
N ASN A 59 -31.72 1.47 -21.33
CA ASN A 59 -31.02 2.50 -20.57
C ASN A 59 -30.60 1.98 -19.18
N GLU A 60 -31.42 1.16 -18.55
CA GLU A 60 -31.11 0.58 -17.23
C GLU A 60 -29.89 -0.31 -17.28
N ASP A 61 -29.78 -1.20 -18.26
CA ASP A 61 -28.64 -2.08 -18.39
C ASP A 61 -27.36 -1.31 -18.76
N LYS A 62 -27.48 -0.24 -19.57
CA LYS A 62 -26.36 0.68 -19.81
C LYS A 62 -25.90 1.38 -18.54
N LEU A 63 -26.81 1.79 -17.66
CA LEU A 63 -26.47 2.37 -16.37
C LEU A 63 -25.75 1.36 -15.45
N LYS A 64 -26.25 0.12 -15.37
CA LYS A 64 -25.57 -0.98 -14.65
C LYS A 64 -24.16 -1.19 -15.17
N LEU A 65 -23.98 -1.23 -16.47
CA LEU A 65 -22.69 -1.42 -17.12
C LEU A 65 -21.72 -0.27 -16.83
N TYR A 66 -22.18 0.99 -16.89
CA TYR A 66 -21.34 2.13 -16.54
C TYR A 66 -20.95 2.13 -15.08
N GLU A 67 -21.83 1.70 -14.18
CA GLU A 67 -21.52 1.52 -12.76
C GLU A 67 -20.47 0.42 -12.54
N GLN A 68 -20.58 -0.73 -13.23
CA GLN A 68 -19.57 -1.80 -13.18
C GLN A 68 -18.20 -1.33 -13.68
N LEU A 69 -18.17 -0.61 -14.80
CA LEU A 69 -16.92 -0.05 -15.34
C LEU A 69 -16.32 1.00 -14.41
N ALA A 70 -17.13 1.92 -13.88
CA ALA A 70 -16.68 2.92 -12.93
C ALA A 70 -16.06 2.26 -11.68
N ASN A 71 -16.71 1.23 -11.12
CA ASN A 71 -16.21 0.48 -9.99
C ASN A 71 -14.95 -0.33 -10.32
N GLY A 72 -14.88 -0.90 -11.51
CA GLY A 72 -13.71 -1.63 -11.99
C GLY A 72 -12.46 -0.76 -12.13
N TYR A 73 -12.62 0.50 -12.55
CA TYR A 73 -11.53 1.47 -12.67
C TYR A 73 -11.23 2.23 -11.37
N LYS A 74 -12.12 2.24 -10.38
CA LYS A 74 -12.10 3.12 -9.20
C LYS A 74 -10.77 3.16 -8.44
N ALA A 75 -10.05 2.05 -8.31
CA ALA A 75 -8.75 1.98 -7.64
C ALA A 75 -7.58 1.75 -8.60
N TYR A 76 -7.87 1.66 -9.90
CA TYR A 76 -6.91 1.33 -10.94
C TYR A 76 -6.57 2.53 -11.83
N GLU A 77 -7.58 3.24 -12.36
CA GLU A 77 -7.39 4.38 -13.26
C GLU A 77 -8.48 5.43 -13.06
N TYR A 78 -8.10 6.55 -12.46
CA TYR A 78 -9.03 7.61 -12.06
C TYR A 78 -9.82 8.20 -13.25
N ASP A 79 -9.13 8.52 -14.35
CA ASP A 79 -9.75 9.24 -15.48
C ASP A 79 -10.78 8.36 -16.21
N SER A 80 -10.51 7.07 -16.35
CA SER A 80 -11.47 6.10 -16.88
C SER A 80 -12.67 5.93 -15.96
N ALA A 81 -12.45 5.80 -14.64
CA ALA A 81 -13.54 5.74 -13.66
C ALA A 81 -14.44 6.98 -13.77
N MET A 82 -13.84 8.19 -13.79
CA MET A 82 -14.57 9.44 -13.93
C MET A 82 -15.32 9.55 -15.28
N THR A 83 -14.75 9.01 -16.35
CA THR A 83 -15.40 8.98 -17.68
C THR A 83 -16.70 8.18 -17.64
N TYR A 84 -16.70 6.99 -17.02
CA TYR A 84 -17.91 6.17 -16.93
C TYR A 84 -18.92 6.74 -15.93
N ILE A 85 -18.47 7.39 -14.86
CA ILE A 85 -19.35 8.14 -13.96
C ILE A 85 -20.07 9.27 -14.70
N LYS A 86 -19.35 10.08 -15.49
CA LYS A 86 -19.95 11.16 -16.28
C LYS A 86 -20.96 10.64 -17.31
N LYS A 87 -20.62 9.54 -18.02
CA LYS A 87 -21.57 8.88 -18.94
C LYS A 87 -22.82 8.41 -18.21
N GLY A 88 -22.66 7.82 -17.03
CA GLY A 88 -23.76 7.38 -16.19
C GLY A 88 -24.66 8.52 -15.71
N LEU A 89 -24.07 9.64 -15.23
CA LEU A 89 -24.80 10.83 -14.82
C LEU A 89 -25.66 11.40 -15.97
N VAL A 90 -25.08 11.56 -17.16
CA VAL A 90 -25.80 12.07 -18.34
C VAL A 90 -26.95 11.13 -18.74
N LEU A 91 -26.71 9.81 -18.75
CA LEU A 91 -27.74 8.85 -19.13
C LEU A 91 -28.85 8.77 -18.07
N ALA A 92 -28.51 8.76 -16.78
CA ALA A 92 -29.46 8.74 -15.69
C ALA A 92 -30.35 9.98 -15.70
N GLN A 93 -29.80 11.15 -15.99
CA GLN A 93 -30.56 12.40 -16.16
C GLN A 93 -31.49 12.32 -17.36
N LYS A 94 -31.03 11.89 -18.55
CA LYS A 94 -31.82 11.74 -19.75
C LYS A 94 -32.97 10.72 -19.62
N SER A 95 -32.76 9.68 -18.84
CA SER A 95 -33.77 8.64 -18.60
C SER A 95 -34.65 8.89 -17.38
N ASN A 96 -34.48 10.03 -16.69
CA ASN A 96 -35.14 10.37 -15.43
C ASN A 96 -34.96 9.33 -14.34
N ASN A 97 -33.82 8.60 -14.35
CA ASN A 97 -33.50 7.59 -13.33
C ASN A 97 -32.78 8.23 -12.14
N ILE A 98 -33.58 8.68 -11.16
CA ILE A 98 -33.11 9.42 -9.98
C ILE A 98 -32.14 8.55 -9.14
N LEU A 99 -32.43 7.26 -8.97
CA LEU A 99 -31.60 6.36 -8.17
C LEU A 99 -30.20 6.20 -8.76
N TYR A 100 -30.09 5.92 -10.07
CA TYR A 100 -28.78 5.81 -10.71
C TYR A 100 -28.04 7.14 -10.75
N HIS A 101 -28.75 8.27 -10.89
CA HIS A 101 -28.13 9.58 -10.80
C HIS A 101 -27.45 9.77 -9.42
N LYS A 102 -28.14 9.45 -8.32
CA LYS A 102 -27.58 9.47 -6.96
C LYS A 102 -26.40 8.49 -6.82
N ARG A 103 -26.47 7.25 -7.35
CA ARG A 103 -25.39 6.26 -7.31
C ARG A 103 -24.12 6.76 -8.01
N PHE A 104 -24.24 7.38 -9.18
CA PHE A 104 -23.08 7.96 -9.86
C PHE A 104 -22.53 9.18 -9.14
N GLN A 105 -23.36 9.98 -8.48
CA GLN A 105 -22.88 11.06 -7.61
C GLN A 105 -22.12 10.52 -6.39
N LEU A 106 -22.52 9.39 -5.79
CA LEU A 106 -21.74 8.68 -4.75
C LEU A 106 -20.39 8.22 -5.28
N SER A 107 -20.37 7.61 -6.47
CA SER A 107 -19.13 7.14 -7.09
C SER A 107 -18.19 8.33 -7.40
N GLN A 108 -18.73 9.45 -7.89
CA GLN A 108 -17.99 10.69 -8.10
C GLN A 108 -17.40 11.22 -6.79
N THR A 109 -18.21 11.25 -5.73
CA THR A 109 -17.79 11.69 -4.40
C THR A 109 -16.63 10.85 -3.88
N SER A 110 -16.70 9.53 -4.04
CA SER A 110 -15.60 8.63 -3.63
C SER A 110 -14.28 8.96 -4.34
N LEU A 111 -14.32 9.30 -5.64
CA LEU A 111 -13.12 9.71 -6.38
C LEU A 111 -12.62 11.11 -5.97
N LEU A 112 -13.50 12.03 -5.64
CA LEU A 112 -13.12 13.35 -5.13
C LEU A 112 -12.40 13.24 -3.78
N ILE A 113 -12.88 12.35 -2.90
CA ILE A 113 -12.27 12.09 -1.59
C ILE A 113 -10.82 11.61 -1.76
N THR A 114 -10.55 10.67 -2.66
CA THR A 114 -9.18 10.16 -2.88
C THR A 114 -8.22 11.20 -3.42
N ARG A 115 -8.73 12.30 -3.98
CA ARG A 115 -7.93 13.42 -4.47
C ARG A 115 -7.87 14.63 -3.53
N GLY A 116 -8.54 14.56 -2.37
CA GLY A 116 -8.55 15.62 -1.36
C GLY A 116 -9.57 16.75 -1.62
N PHE A 117 -10.52 16.59 -2.54
CA PHE A 117 -11.60 17.55 -2.78
C PHE A 117 -12.75 17.35 -1.78
N TYR A 118 -12.43 17.51 -0.49
CA TYR A 118 -13.35 17.17 0.60
C TYR A 118 -14.57 18.10 0.69
N ALA A 119 -14.40 19.39 0.40
CA ALA A 119 -15.50 20.35 0.41
C ALA A 119 -16.51 20.06 -0.71
N GLU A 120 -16.02 19.81 -1.91
CA GLU A 120 -16.84 19.44 -3.07
C GLU A 120 -17.54 18.09 -2.83
N ALA A 121 -16.83 17.12 -2.27
CA ALA A 121 -17.39 15.83 -1.86
C ALA A 121 -18.56 16.02 -0.88
N LYS A 122 -18.36 16.82 0.16
CA LYS A 122 -19.40 17.13 1.16
C LYS A 122 -20.62 17.80 0.53
N ASN A 123 -20.41 18.76 -0.37
CA ASN A 123 -21.49 19.47 -1.05
C ASN A 123 -22.36 18.54 -1.92
N ILE A 124 -21.75 17.55 -2.57
CA ILE A 124 -22.51 16.53 -3.33
C ILE A 124 -23.30 15.66 -2.34
N MET A 125 -22.68 15.16 -1.28
CA MET A 125 -23.33 14.28 -0.31
C MET A 125 -24.58 14.89 0.32
N GLN A 126 -24.57 16.20 0.61
CA GLN A 126 -25.73 16.90 1.16
C GLN A 126 -26.94 16.92 0.22
N LYS A 127 -26.72 16.81 -1.11
CA LYS A 127 -27.79 16.84 -2.11
C LYS A 127 -28.40 15.47 -2.41
N ILE A 128 -27.73 14.39 -2.01
CA ILE A 128 -28.11 13.02 -2.32
C ILE A 128 -28.40 12.19 -1.07
N GLU A 129 -28.74 12.85 0.03
CA GLU A 129 -29.09 12.15 1.27
C GLU A 129 -30.21 11.11 1.01
N PRO A 130 -30.03 9.87 1.50
CA PRO A 130 -31.00 8.82 1.28
C PRO A 130 -32.29 9.10 2.04
N LYS A 131 -33.41 8.71 1.43
CA LYS A 131 -34.72 8.64 2.04
C LYS A 131 -34.97 7.22 2.54
N GLU A 132 -35.98 7.02 3.39
CA GLU A 132 -36.34 5.70 3.91
C GLU A 132 -36.71 4.69 2.82
N GLU A 133 -37.34 5.15 1.74
CA GLU A 133 -37.71 4.32 0.60
C GLU A 133 -36.56 3.96 -0.34
N ASP A 134 -35.37 4.61 -0.23
CA ASP A 134 -34.21 4.28 -1.05
C ASP A 134 -33.70 2.87 -0.72
N PRO A 135 -33.17 2.10 -1.68
CA PRO A 135 -32.64 0.76 -1.47
C PRO A 135 -31.56 0.71 -0.38
N LEU A 136 -31.57 -0.33 0.45
CA LEU A 136 -30.63 -0.50 1.57
C LEU A 136 -29.16 -0.47 1.13
N ASP A 137 -28.85 -1.00 -0.05
CA ASP A 137 -27.49 -0.97 -0.60
C ASP A 137 -27.06 0.46 -0.95
N TYR A 138 -27.97 1.32 -1.42
CA TYR A 138 -27.71 2.74 -1.64
C TYR A 138 -27.50 3.48 -0.31
N GLN A 139 -28.36 3.26 0.68
CA GLN A 139 -28.22 3.84 2.01
C GLN A 139 -26.88 3.45 2.65
N PHE A 140 -26.53 2.15 2.58
CA PHE A 140 -25.22 1.65 3.03
C PHE A 140 -24.06 2.39 2.36
N GLN A 141 -24.03 2.46 1.02
CA GLN A 141 -22.97 3.11 0.25
C GLN A 141 -22.88 4.60 0.59
N TYR A 142 -23.99 5.26 0.84
CA TYR A 142 -24.01 6.66 1.25
C TYR A 142 -23.30 6.86 2.60
N TYR A 143 -23.67 6.12 3.63
CA TYR A 143 -23.04 6.26 4.95
C TYR A 143 -21.60 5.78 4.96
N TYR A 144 -21.26 4.76 4.20
CA TYR A 144 -19.87 4.34 4.01
C TYR A 144 -19.04 5.42 3.30
N THR A 145 -19.60 6.11 2.31
CA THR A 145 -18.91 7.21 1.63
C THR A 145 -18.69 8.40 2.56
N LEU A 146 -19.67 8.73 3.43
CA LEU A 146 -19.51 9.74 4.47
C LEU A 146 -18.45 9.34 5.51
N TYR A 147 -18.43 8.07 5.93
CA TYR A 147 -17.35 7.55 6.76
C TYR A 147 -15.99 7.79 6.10
N GLY A 148 -15.84 7.40 4.83
CA GLY A 148 -14.62 7.61 4.06
C GLY A 148 -14.22 9.09 3.94
N LEU A 149 -15.19 9.98 3.70
CA LEU A 149 -14.97 11.42 3.64
C LEU A 149 -14.35 11.95 4.95
N TYR A 150 -14.98 11.67 6.06
CA TYR A 150 -14.53 12.19 7.35
C TYR A 150 -13.28 11.47 7.86
N ASN A 151 -13.05 10.21 7.48
CA ASN A 151 -11.81 9.51 7.77
C ASN A 151 -10.61 10.16 7.06
N ASN A 152 -10.73 10.39 5.74
CA ASN A 152 -9.66 11.04 4.98
C ASN A 152 -9.46 12.50 5.40
N TRP A 153 -10.55 13.23 5.66
CA TRP A 153 -10.46 14.62 6.07
C TRP A 153 -9.83 14.78 7.46
N SER A 154 -10.17 13.91 8.42
CA SER A 154 -9.54 13.91 9.74
C SER A 154 -8.04 13.61 9.68
N THR A 155 -7.64 12.68 8.82
CA THR A 155 -6.23 12.35 8.59
C THR A 155 -5.48 13.51 7.93
N TYR A 156 -6.08 14.16 6.94
CA TYR A 156 -5.49 15.32 6.25
C TYR A 156 -5.27 16.52 7.20
N CYS A 157 -6.19 16.74 8.14
CA CYS A 157 -6.07 17.82 9.12
C CYS A 157 -5.05 17.53 10.21
N GLU A 158 -4.52 16.32 10.28
CA GLU A 158 -3.61 15.88 11.33
C GLU A 158 -4.07 16.27 12.74
N ASN A 159 -3.60 16.34 13.78
CA ASN A 159 -4.13 16.56 15.12
C ASN A 159 -4.49 18.04 15.44
N ASN A 160 -5.02 18.79 14.47
CA ASN A 160 -5.50 20.15 14.72
C ASN A 160 -6.93 20.19 15.31
N GLU A 161 -7.43 21.39 15.61
CA GLU A 161 -8.75 21.61 16.21
C GLU A 161 -9.93 21.05 15.40
N PHE A 162 -9.80 20.98 14.05
CA PHE A 162 -10.82 20.46 13.17
C PHE A 162 -10.90 18.94 13.17
N SER A 163 -9.78 18.23 13.40
CA SER A 163 -9.71 16.78 13.35
C SER A 163 -10.62 16.11 14.38
N LYS A 164 -10.84 16.74 15.56
CA LYS A 164 -11.73 16.21 16.59
C LYS A 164 -13.18 16.08 16.11
N ASN A 165 -13.70 17.13 15.46
CA ASN A 165 -15.05 17.11 14.90
C ASN A 165 -15.18 16.06 13.79
N TYR A 166 -14.21 16.00 12.88
CA TYR A 166 -14.22 15.00 11.79
C TYR A 166 -14.14 13.58 12.32
N ASN A 167 -13.37 13.32 13.37
CA ASN A 167 -13.32 12.01 14.03
C ASN A 167 -14.67 11.61 14.65
N GLN A 168 -15.42 12.55 15.22
CA GLN A 168 -16.76 12.29 15.73
C GLN A 168 -17.73 11.93 14.57
N GLN A 169 -17.70 12.69 13.47
CA GLN A 169 -18.52 12.41 12.30
C GLN A 169 -18.16 11.05 11.66
N LYS A 170 -16.87 10.74 11.57
CA LYS A 170 -16.37 9.44 11.11
C LYS A 170 -17.03 8.28 11.86
N VAL A 171 -16.96 8.29 13.19
CA VAL A 171 -17.52 7.22 14.03
C VAL A 171 -19.05 7.15 13.90
N LYS A 172 -19.74 8.31 13.82
CA LYS A 172 -21.19 8.38 13.61
C LYS A 172 -21.61 7.67 12.33
N TYR A 173 -20.96 7.99 11.22
CA TYR A 173 -21.34 7.42 9.92
C TYR A 173 -20.88 5.97 9.75
N LEU A 174 -19.76 5.59 10.38
CA LEU A 174 -19.32 4.21 10.44
C LEU A 174 -20.37 3.31 11.13
N LYS A 175 -20.93 3.74 12.26
CA LYS A 175 -22.02 3.03 12.94
C LYS A 175 -23.23 2.83 12.03
N LYS A 176 -23.69 3.89 11.36
CA LYS A 176 -24.80 3.81 10.41
C LYS A 176 -24.52 2.86 9.25
N ALA A 177 -23.31 2.90 8.68
CA ALA A 177 -22.92 1.96 7.63
C ALA A 177 -22.93 0.50 8.12
N ILE A 178 -22.45 0.22 9.33
CA ILE A 178 -22.45 -1.13 9.91
C ILE A 178 -23.88 -1.66 10.11
N GLU A 179 -24.82 -0.82 10.56
CA GLU A 179 -26.23 -1.17 10.75
C GLU A 179 -26.87 -1.66 9.44
N LEU A 180 -26.45 -1.10 8.29
CA LEU A 180 -26.97 -1.39 6.95
C LEU A 180 -26.13 -2.43 6.18
N SER A 181 -24.96 -2.82 6.69
CA SER A 181 -24.06 -3.74 6.02
C SER A 181 -24.57 -5.18 6.06
N PRO A 182 -24.37 -6.00 5.00
CA PRO A 182 -24.59 -7.42 5.04
C PRO A 182 -23.77 -8.04 6.16
N LYS A 183 -24.45 -8.70 7.11
CA LYS A 183 -23.79 -9.32 8.27
C LYS A 183 -23.07 -10.60 7.85
N LYS A 184 -21.91 -10.87 8.47
CA LYS A 184 -21.06 -12.06 8.28
C LYS A 184 -20.24 -12.12 6.99
N ASP A 185 -20.24 -11.10 6.15
CA ASP A 185 -19.28 -11.00 5.07
C ASP A 185 -17.92 -10.40 5.53
N ALA A 186 -16.91 -10.46 4.67
CA ALA A 186 -15.59 -9.94 4.98
C ALA A 186 -15.63 -8.41 5.25
N PHE A 187 -16.48 -7.71 4.52
CA PHE A 187 -16.57 -6.25 4.62
C PHE A 187 -17.21 -5.81 5.94
N TYR A 188 -18.24 -6.54 6.41
CA TYR A 188 -18.82 -6.32 7.74
C TYR A 188 -17.76 -6.43 8.85
N TYR A 189 -16.92 -7.49 8.81
CA TYR A 189 -15.87 -7.67 9.81
C TYR A 189 -14.78 -6.58 9.70
N TYR A 190 -14.45 -6.12 8.51
CA TYR A 190 -13.57 -4.97 8.32
C TYR A 190 -14.13 -3.73 9.02
N LEU A 191 -15.39 -3.36 8.75
CA LEU A 191 -16.04 -2.19 9.37
C LEU A 191 -16.17 -2.32 10.90
N MET A 192 -16.44 -3.51 11.41
CA MET A 192 -16.44 -3.77 12.85
C MET A 192 -15.06 -3.57 13.47
N GLY A 193 -14.00 -3.98 12.78
CA GLY A 193 -12.62 -3.69 13.17
C GLY A 193 -12.36 -2.18 13.26
N GLU A 194 -12.73 -1.43 12.23
CA GLU A 194 -12.66 0.03 12.20
C GLU A 194 -13.43 0.67 13.40
N LEU A 195 -14.63 0.16 13.70
CA LEU A 195 -15.43 0.67 14.82
C LEU A 195 -14.75 0.46 16.17
N TYR A 196 -14.21 -0.74 16.43
CA TYR A 196 -13.46 -1.00 17.66
C TYR A 196 -12.19 -0.17 17.78
N TYR A 197 -11.53 0.11 16.66
CA TYR A 197 -10.30 0.90 16.61
C TYR A 197 -10.55 2.39 16.89
N TYR A 198 -11.60 2.98 16.28
CA TYR A 198 -11.92 4.40 16.41
C TYR A 198 -12.91 4.72 17.55
N SER A 199 -13.33 3.73 18.32
CA SER A 199 -14.24 3.97 19.46
C SER A 199 -13.56 4.80 20.56
N ASN A 200 -14.38 5.44 21.41
CA ASN A 200 -13.87 6.19 22.57
C ASN A 200 -13.07 5.32 23.55
N GLN A 201 -13.29 4.01 23.54
CA GLN A 201 -12.53 3.01 24.27
C GLN A 201 -11.99 1.98 23.28
N PRO A 202 -10.86 2.23 22.63
CA PRO A 202 -10.29 1.32 21.64
C PRO A 202 -10.04 -0.07 22.22
N ASN A 203 -10.45 -1.11 21.50
CA ASN A 203 -10.23 -2.48 21.90
C ASN A 203 -9.39 -3.22 20.85
N ASN A 204 -8.08 -3.15 21.01
CA ASN A 204 -7.12 -3.73 20.06
C ASN A 204 -7.36 -5.25 19.84
N ASN A 205 -7.74 -6.01 20.87
CA ASN A 205 -7.99 -7.44 20.72
C ASN A 205 -9.19 -7.71 19.82
N LYS A 206 -10.33 -7.03 20.04
CA LYS A 206 -11.51 -7.16 19.18
C LYS A 206 -11.24 -6.65 17.76
N THR A 207 -10.51 -5.54 17.64
CA THR A 207 -10.08 -4.99 16.35
C THR A 207 -9.30 -6.04 15.55
N ILE A 208 -8.24 -6.63 16.16
CA ILE A 208 -7.40 -7.64 15.52
C ILE A 208 -8.23 -8.88 15.15
N GLN A 209 -9.12 -9.35 16.04
CA GLN A 209 -9.99 -10.48 15.74
C GLN A 209 -10.88 -10.22 14.53
N CYS A 210 -11.52 -9.03 14.46
CA CYS A 210 -12.38 -8.65 13.33
C CYS A 210 -11.58 -8.58 12.02
N TYR A 211 -10.43 -7.93 12.00
CA TYR A 211 -9.62 -7.85 10.79
C TYR A 211 -9.07 -9.21 10.35
N LYS A 212 -8.59 -10.05 11.27
CA LYS A 212 -8.18 -11.42 10.93
C LYS A 212 -9.33 -12.24 10.35
N LYS A 213 -10.55 -12.06 10.88
CA LYS A 213 -11.74 -12.70 10.32
C LYS A 213 -12.05 -12.20 8.92
N ALA A 214 -11.98 -10.90 8.67
CA ALA A 214 -12.14 -10.31 7.35
C ALA A 214 -11.11 -10.87 6.34
N LEU A 215 -9.83 -10.91 6.72
CA LEU A 215 -8.77 -11.49 5.88
C LEU A 215 -9.04 -12.96 5.53
N SER A 216 -9.50 -13.77 6.50
CA SER A 216 -9.75 -15.20 6.26
C SER A 216 -10.92 -15.47 5.33
N MET A 217 -11.80 -14.49 5.11
CA MET A 217 -12.99 -14.60 4.24
C MET A 217 -12.77 -13.98 2.86
N GLU A 218 -11.68 -13.24 2.67
CA GLU A 218 -11.44 -12.47 1.45
C GLU A 218 -10.34 -13.10 0.60
N LYS A 219 -10.41 -12.91 -0.73
CA LYS A 219 -9.37 -13.35 -1.64
C LYS A 219 -8.10 -12.52 -1.46
N THR A 220 -6.94 -13.14 -1.50
CA THR A 220 -5.64 -12.49 -1.31
C THR A 220 -5.30 -11.44 -2.37
N ASN A 221 -5.91 -11.52 -3.55
CA ASN A 221 -5.76 -10.56 -4.64
C ASN A 221 -6.95 -9.60 -4.74
N SER A 222 -7.46 -9.14 -3.62
CA SER A 222 -8.55 -8.17 -3.56
C SER A 222 -8.12 -6.89 -2.84
N ARG A 223 -8.78 -5.77 -3.19
CA ARG A 223 -8.57 -4.49 -2.52
C ARG A 223 -8.95 -4.56 -1.03
N LEU A 224 -10.02 -5.26 -0.67
CA LEU A 224 -10.44 -5.39 0.73
C LEU A 224 -9.40 -6.14 1.56
N HIS A 225 -8.78 -7.19 0.99
CA HIS A 225 -7.70 -7.90 1.64
C HIS A 225 -6.49 -6.98 1.88
N ALA A 226 -6.08 -6.17 0.89
CA ALA A 226 -5.01 -5.19 1.03
C ALA A 226 -5.32 -4.15 2.12
N MET A 227 -6.52 -3.55 2.10
CA MET A 227 -6.96 -2.57 3.09
C MET A 227 -6.95 -3.15 4.51
N THR A 228 -7.45 -4.38 4.68
CA THR A 228 -7.53 -5.04 5.98
C THR A 228 -6.15 -5.41 6.53
N ALA A 229 -5.25 -5.89 5.67
CA ALA A 229 -3.87 -6.16 6.05
C ALA A 229 -3.14 -4.85 6.43
N PHE A 230 -3.33 -3.78 5.67
CA PHE A 230 -2.76 -2.47 6.01
C PHE A 230 -3.26 -1.97 7.37
N ALA A 231 -4.57 -2.07 7.65
CA ALA A 231 -5.13 -1.69 8.95
C ALA A 231 -4.53 -2.51 10.12
N LEU A 232 -4.28 -3.81 9.93
CA LEU A 232 -3.55 -4.62 10.92
C LEU A 232 -2.12 -4.13 11.13
N SER A 233 -1.41 -3.73 10.06
CA SER A 233 -0.05 -3.19 10.19
C SER A 233 0.00 -1.93 11.06
N GLU A 234 -0.98 -1.04 10.94
CA GLU A 234 -1.09 0.17 11.77
C GLU A 234 -1.29 -0.14 13.25
N ILE A 235 -2.11 -1.17 13.56
CA ILE A 235 -2.31 -1.61 14.95
C ILE A 235 -1.01 -2.14 15.55
N TYR A 236 -0.30 -2.99 14.80
CA TYR A 236 0.97 -3.54 15.25
C TYR A 236 2.08 -2.49 15.32
N GLN A 237 2.04 -1.46 14.46
CA GLN A 237 2.91 -0.29 14.59
C GLN A 237 2.69 0.44 15.92
N LYS A 238 1.43 0.72 16.29
CA LYS A 238 1.09 1.37 17.58
C LYS A 238 1.44 0.51 18.78
N ALA A 239 1.38 -0.82 18.63
CA ALA A 239 1.80 -1.77 19.65
C ALA A 239 3.33 -1.99 19.69
N ASN A 240 4.10 -1.28 18.86
CA ASN A 240 5.55 -1.42 18.68
C ASN A 240 5.98 -2.86 18.35
N ASN A 241 5.10 -3.64 17.69
CA ASN A 241 5.42 -4.97 17.19
C ASN A 241 5.87 -4.89 15.74
N LEU A 242 7.14 -4.56 15.54
CA LEU A 242 7.72 -4.32 14.22
C LEU A 242 7.64 -5.55 13.30
N ALA A 243 7.77 -6.77 13.85
CA ALA A 243 7.72 -7.99 13.04
C ALA A 243 6.34 -8.24 12.42
N LEU A 244 5.27 -8.06 13.19
CA LEU A 244 3.90 -8.17 12.67
C LEU A 244 3.48 -6.96 11.84
N MET A 245 3.97 -5.76 12.17
CA MET A 245 3.79 -4.58 11.30
C MET A 245 4.34 -4.86 9.90
N GLU A 246 5.61 -5.28 9.82
CA GLU A 246 6.26 -5.63 8.54
C GLU A 246 5.51 -6.73 7.80
N HIS A 247 5.11 -7.80 8.51
CA HIS A 247 4.34 -8.91 7.96
C HIS A 247 3.08 -8.41 7.23
N TYR A 248 2.24 -7.63 7.92
CA TYR A 248 0.98 -7.17 7.34
C TYR A 248 1.14 -6.07 6.29
N LEU A 249 2.20 -5.25 6.36
CA LEU A 249 2.55 -4.34 5.27
C LEU A 249 2.91 -5.10 3.99
N LEU A 250 3.68 -6.19 4.10
CA LEU A 250 4.02 -7.05 2.97
C LEU A 250 2.78 -7.74 2.38
N VAL A 251 1.91 -8.28 3.23
CA VAL A 251 0.64 -8.88 2.79
C VAL A 251 -0.21 -7.84 2.04
N ALA A 252 -0.32 -6.62 2.54
CA ALA A 252 -1.04 -5.54 1.89
C ALA A 252 -0.42 -5.18 0.53
N ALA A 253 0.90 -5.01 0.46
CA ALA A 253 1.61 -4.67 -0.78
C ALA A 253 1.47 -5.76 -1.84
N ILE A 254 1.57 -7.05 -1.47
CA ILE A 254 1.34 -8.17 -2.38
C ILE A 254 -0.09 -8.15 -2.93
N SER A 255 -1.07 -7.91 -2.06
CA SER A 255 -2.49 -7.85 -2.46
C SER A 255 -2.77 -6.69 -3.41
N ASP A 256 -2.19 -5.50 -3.17
CA ASP A 256 -2.32 -4.34 -4.05
C ASP A 256 -1.71 -4.62 -5.43
N VAL A 257 -0.50 -5.16 -5.49
CA VAL A 257 0.16 -5.49 -6.76
C VAL A 257 -0.60 -6.55 -7.54
N THR A 258 -1.03 -7.62 -6.89
CA THR A 258 -1.73 -8.75 -7.55
C THR A 258 -3.16 -8.42 -7.98
N SER A 259 -3.79 -7.41 -7.37
CA SER A 259 -5.10 -6.87 -7.78
C SER A 259 -5.00 -5.72 -8.79
N ALA A 260 -3.81 -5.34 -9.22
CA ALA A 260 -3.52 -4.17 -10.06
C ALA A 260 -4.06 -2.86 -9.47
N THR A 261 -4.05 -2.73 -8.13
CA THR A 261 -4.47 -1.50 -7.43
C THR A 261 -3.35 -0.46 -7.50
N LYS A 262 -3.64 0.71 -8.08
CA LYS A 262 -2.70 1.85 -8.15
C LYS A 262 -2.96 2.91 -7.07
N GLU A 263 -4.17 2.94 -6.53
CA GLU A 263 -4.47 3.76 -5.34
C GLU A 263 -4.12 2.94 -4.09
N ASN A 264 -2.82 2.89 -3.75
CA ASN A 264 -2.25 2.10 -2.67
C ASN A 264 -1.31 2.91 -1.77
N VAL A 265 -0.98 2.36 -0.58
CA VAL A 265 -0.08 2.96 0.41
C VAL A 265 1.02 1.98 0.83
N ALA A 266 0.76 0.68 0.74
CA ALA A 266 1.58 -0.33 1.37
C ALA A 266 3.02 -0.36 0.84
N LEU A 267 3.23 -0.16 -0.48
CA LEU A 267 4.58 -0.12 -1.08
C LEU A 267 5.44 1.03 -0.55
N GLN A 268 4.88 2.23 -0.39
CA GLN A 268 5.64 3.35 0.16
C GLN A 268 6.01 3.14 1.63
N ASP A 269 5.13 2.49 2.39
CA ASP A 269 5.35 2.28 3.81
C ASP A 269 6.30 1.12 4.10
N ILE A 270 6.29 0.05 3.27
CA ILE A 270 7.32 -0.98 3.35
C ILE A 270 8.70 -0.45 2.91
N ALA A 271 8.76 0.45 1.92
CA ALA A 271 10.00 1.12 1.55
C ALA A 271 10.57 1.96 2.70
N LEU A 272 9.70 2.72 3.38
CA LEU A 272 10.09 3.51 4.55
C LEU A 272 10.48 2.61 5.74
N PHE A 273 9.81 1.47 5.93
CA PHE A 273 10.14 0.48 6.94
C PHE A 273 11.55 -0.09 6.72
N ILE A 274 11.87 -0.50 5.49
CA ILE A 274 13.22 -0.98 5.12
C ILE A 274 14.27 0.09 5.40
N TYR A 275 14.01 1.33 5.00
CA TYR A 275 14.91 2.46 5.27
C TYR A 275 15.19 2.65 6.76
N LYS A 276 14.15 2.66 7.60
CA LYS A 276 14.28 2.90 9.04
C LYS A 276 14.92 1.75 9.80
N HIS A 277 14.59 0.51 9.45
CA HIS A 277 14.97 -0.68 10.21
C HIS A 277 16.04 -1.53 9.53
N LYS A 278 16.48 -1.16 8.31
CA LYS A 278 17.52 -1.83 7.52
C LYS A 278 17.29 -3.35 7.38
N THR A 279 16.02 -3.74 7.25
CA THR A 279 15.63 -5.14 7.09
C THR A 279 16.00 -5.72 5.73
N ARG A 280 16.23 -4.86 4.73
CA ARG A 280 16.75 -5.18 3.39
C ARG A 280 17.69 -4.07 2.89
N SER A 281 18.25 -4.25 1.68
CA SER A 281 19.10 -3.23 1.04
C SER A 281 18.32 -1.94 0.75
N LEU A 282 18.99 -0.79 0.84
CA LEU A 282 18.39 0.50 0.46
C LEU A 282 18.01 0.54 -1.02
N LYS A 283 18.69 -0.25 -1.88
CA LYS A 283 18.29 -0.45 -3.28
C LYS A 283 16.83 -0.93 -3.38
N LYS A 284 16.42 -1.91 -2.57
CA LYS A 284 15.03 -2.41 -2.56
C LYS A 284 14.03 -1.38 -2.05
N ALA A 285 14.39 -0.61 -1.03
CA ALA A 285 13.57 0.50 -0.59
C ALA A 285 13.36 1.54 -1.72
N GLN A 286 14.43 1.85 -2.48
CA GLN A 286 14.39 2.75 -3.63
C GLN A 286 13.50 2.20 -4.77
N GLU A 287 13.60 0.90 -5.06
CA GLU A 287 12.73 0.24 -6.07
C GLU A 287 11.25 0.34 -5.68
N TYR A 288 10.90 0.03 -4.43
CA TYR A 288 9.50 0.03 -3.97
C TYR A 288 8.91 1.45 -3.91
N ILE A 289 9.68 2.44 -3.44
CA ILE A 289 9.17 3.83 -3.38
C ILE A 289 8.99 4.42 -4.79
N ASN A 290 9.88 4.12 -5.74
CA ASN A 290 9.73 4.53 -7.12
C ASN A 290 8.48 3.93 -7.75
N LEU A 291 8.24 2.63 -7.53
CA LEU A 291 7.05 1.96 -8.04
C LEU A 291 5.76 2.55 -7.46
N SER A 292 5.76 2.89 -6.15
CA SER A 292 4.63 3.57 -5.52
C SER A 292 4.39 4.97 -6.13
N LEU A 293 5.47 5.68 -6.49
CA LEU A 293 5.36 6.99 -7.15
C LEU A 293 4.80 6.86 -8.58
N GLU A 294 5.23 5.84 -9.34
CA GLU A 294 4.67 5.53 -10.66
C GLU A 294 3.17 5.26 -10.56
N ASP A 295 2.73 4.48 -9.58
CA ASP A 295 1.30 4.22 -9.34
C ASP A 295 0.53 5.49 -9.01
N ALA A 296 1.09 6.37 -8.17
CA ALA A 296 0.47 7.63 -7.82
C ALA A 296 0.33 8.59 -9.01
N TYR A 297 1.32 8.58 -9.94
CA TYR A 297 1.23 9.32 -11.20
C TYR A 297 0.19 8.70 -12.14
N ALA A 298 0.21 7.39 -12.34
CA ALA A 298 -0.71 6.69 -13.22
C ALA A 298 -2.17 6.83 -12.75
N TYR A 299 -2.40 6.81 -11.43
CA TYR A 299 -3.72 7.04 -10.84
C TYR A 299 -4.12 8.52 -10.79
N ASN A 300 -3.19 9.45 -11.03
CA ASN A 300 -3.38 10.90 -10.92
C ASN A 300 -3.74 11.36 -9.48
N ASN A 301 -3.15 10.71 -8.44
CA ASN A 301 -3.37 11.06 -7.04
C ASN A 301 -2.37 12.12 -6.54
N ARG A 302 -2.81 13.39 -6.52
CA ARG A 302 -1.97 14.51 -6.11
C ARG A 302 -1.52 14.40 -4.65
N LEU A 303 -2.41 14.05 -3.73
CA LEU A 303 -2.07 13.92 -2.30
C LEU A 303 -1.01 12.84 -2.09
N ARG A 304 -1.21 11.67 -2.72
CA ARG A 304 -0.26 10.57 -2.61
C ARG A 304 1.13 10.95 -3.14
N ARG A 305 1.21 11.69 -4.25
CA ARG A 305 2.49 12.17 -4.77
C ARG A 305 3.22 13.07 -3.77
N ILE A 306 2.50 13.94 -3.06
CA ILE A 306 3.08 14.82 -2.02
C ILE A 306 3.61 13.96 -0.85
N GLU A 307 2.83 13.00 -0.36
CA GLU A 307 3.24 12.10 0.73
C GLU A 307 4.46 11.25 0.38
N ILE A 308 4.54 10.74 -0.85
CA ILE A 308 5.67 9.95 -1.33
C ILE A 308 6.92 10.81 -1.48
N SER A 309 6.81 12.07 -1.90
CA SER A 309 7.96 12.92 -2.24
C SER A 309 8.94 13.08 -1.09
N SER A 310 8.46 13.27 0.15
CA SER A 310 9.33 13.39 1.32
C SER A 310 10.05 12.08 1.66
N LYS A 311 9.32 10.96 1.59
CA LYS A 311 9.86 9.61 1.82
C LYS A 311 10.89 9.23 0.75
N LEU A 312 10.59 9.55 -0.51
CA LEU A 312 11.47 9.31 -1.65
C LEU A 312 12.81 10.03 -1.47
N GLN A 313 12.79 11.31 -1.13
CA GLN A 313 14.03 12.08 -0.94
C GLN A 313 14.93 11.47 0.14
N MET A 314 14.35 11.07 1.29
CA MET A 314 15.12 10.43 2.38
C MET A 314 15.76 9.11 1.92
N ILE A 315 15.00 8.25 1.25
CA ILE A 315 15.48 6.95 0.78
C ILE A 315 16.53 7.12 -0.31
N THR A 316 16.30 8.03 -1.28
CA THR A 316 17.22 8.30 -2.38
C THR A 316 18.56 8.84 -1.88
N ASN A 317 18.53 9.78 -0.94
CA ASN A 317 19.77 10.33 -0.37
C ASN A 317 20.57 9.23 0.34
N ALA A 318 19.93 8.43 1.20
CA ALA A 318 20.60 7.35 1.90
C ALA A 318 21.17 6.28 0.95
N TYR A 319 20.44 5.91 -0.10
CA TYR A 319 20.93 4.98 -1.12
C TYR A 319 22.11 5.54 -1.91
N THR A 320 22.04 6.82 -2.28
CA THR A 320 23.14 7.50 -2.98
C THR A 320 24.41 7.56 -2.12
N ASP A 321 24.26 7.83 -0.82
CA ASP A 321 25.40 7.88 0.11
C ASP A 321 26.02 6.48 0.32
N GLU A 322 25.20 5.41 0.37
CA GLU A 322 25.67 4.02 0.39
C GLU A 322 26.49 3.67 -0.86
N ILE A 323 25.99 4.07 -2.05
CA ILE A 323 26.72 3.89 -3.33
C ILE A 323 28.05 4.66 -3.31
N ARG A 324 28.04 5.91 -2.88
CA ARG A 324 29.27 6.74 -2.81
C ARG A 324 30.31 6.12 -1.88
N ALA A 325 29.88 5.65 -0.70
CA ALA A 325 30.76 4.98 0.26
C ALA A 325 31.36 3.71 -0.34
N THR A 326 30.54 2.88 -0.98
CA THR A 326 30.97 1.64 -1.63
C THR A 326 31.97 1.91 -2.76
N ASN A 327 31.69 2.90 -3.62
CA ASN A 327 32.57 3.28 -4.71
C ASN A 327 33.89 3.84 -4.19
N SER A 328 33.89 4.62 -3.10
CA SER A 328 35.10 5.12 -2.45
C SER A 328 35.96 3.97 -1.93
N MET A 329 35.37 3.00 -1.23
CA MET A 329 36.11 1.81 -0.75
C MET A 329 36.68 1.00 -1.91
N LEU A 330 35.92 0.82 -3.00
CA LEU A 330 36.39 0.12 -4.20
C LEU A 330 37.59 0.83 -4.84
N ASN A 331 37.53 2.15 -4.98
CA ASN A 331 38.61 2.96 -5.51
C ASN A 331 39.87 2.87 -4.67
N ILE A 332 39.76 2.88 -3.33
CA ILE A 332 40.88 2.68 -2.42
C ILE A 332 41.47 1.26 -2.61
N ALA A 333 40.66 0.22 -2.66
CA ALA A 333 41.12 -1.14 -2.89
C ALA A 333 41.85 -1.28 -4.23
N LEU A 334 41.31 -0.73 -5.30
CA LEU A 334 41.94 -0.73 -6.62
C LEU A 334 43.29 0.02 -6.62
N SER A 335 43.38 1.15 -5.91
CA SER A 335 44.60 1.90 -5.75
C SER A 335 45.69 1.10 -5.02
N VAL A 336 45.31 0.39 -3.95
CA VAL A 336 46.23 -0.50 -3.21
C VAL A 336 46.73 -1.64 -4.10
N ILE A 337 45.85 -2.29 -4.85
CA ILE A 337 46.21 -3.38 -5.78
C ILE A 337 47.18 -2.86 -6.85
N PHE A 338 46.91 -1.68 -7.41
CA PHE A 338 47.78 -1.06 -8.40
C PHE A 338 49.18 -0.78 -7.87
N LEU A 339 49.28 -0.25 -6.64
CA LEU A 339 50.57 -0.01 -5.98
C LEU A 339 51.36 -1.30 -5.74
N LEU A 340 50.67 -2.36 -5.31
CA LEU A 340 51.29 -3.69 -5.13
C LEU A 340 51.82 -4.26 -6.45
N LEU A 341 51.05 -4.17 -7.53
CA LEU A 341 51.49 -4.60 -8.86
C LEU A 341 52.71 -3.81 -9.37
N LEU A 342 52.75 -2.48 -9.14
CA LEU A 342 53.88 -1.66 -9.42
C LEU A 342 55.14 -2.11 -8.62
N GLY A 343 54.97 -2.41 -7.33
CA GLY A 343 56.01 -2.91 -6.48
C GLY A 343 56.59 -4.24 -6.99
N VAL A 344 55.73 -5.17 -7.39
CA VAL A 344 56.15 -6.45 -8.01
C VAL A 344 56.89 -6.25 -9.32
N GLY A 345 56.38 -5.33 -10.17
CA GLY A 345 57.03 -4.94 -11.44
C GLY A 345 58.43 -4.40 -11.23
N ILE A 346 58.61 -3.44 -10.31
CA ILE A 346 59.90 -2.84 -9.96
C ILE A 346 60.85 -3.92 -9.39
N SER A 347 60.37 -4.76 -8.47
CA SER A 347 61.17 -5.84 -7.90
C SER A 347 61.66 -6.85 -8.96
N SER A 348 60.77 -7.19 -9.92
CA SER A 348 61.13 -8.05 -11.06
C SER A 348 62.22 -7.45 -11.94
N LEU A 349 62.15 -6.13 -12.22
CA LEU A 349 63.18 -5.42 -12.97
C LEU A 349 64.53 -5.41 -12.22
N PHE A 350 64.49 -5.20 -10.89
CA PHE A 350 65.69 -5.26 -10.06
C PHE A 350 66.35 -6.66 -10.06
N ILE A 351 65.57 -7.72 -9.91
CA ILE A 351 66.00 -9.10 -9.96
C ILE A 351 66.65 -9.43 -11.34
N ARG A 352 65.97 -9.01 -12.44
CA ARG A 352 66.50 -9.21 -13.79
C ARG A 352 67.84 -8.47 -14.00
N LYS A 353 67.96 -7.23 -13.52
CA LYS A 353 69.20 -6.47 -13.58
C LYS A 353 70.33 -7.14 -12.78
N LYS A 354 70.04 -7.58 -11.56
CA LYS A 354 71.03 -8.30 -10.71
C LYS A 354 71.47 -9.62 -11.35
N ASN A 355 70.54 -10.39 -11.92
CA ASN A 355 70.89 -11.64 -12.60
C ASN A 355 71.73 -11.44 -13.84
N ARG A 356 71.53 -10.34 -14.62
CA ARG A 356 72.38 -9.98 -15.74
C ARG A 356 73.82 -9.62 -15.29
N LEU A 357 73.96 -8.84 -14.23
CA LEU A 357 75.26 -8.49 -13.67
C LEU A 357 76.02 -9.71 -13.11
N LEU A 358 75.32 -10.64 -12.47
CA LEU A 358 75.86 -11.89 -11.98
C LEU A 358 76.35 -12.81 -13.12
N LYS A 359 75.65 -12.82 -14.26
CA LYS A 359 76.05 -13.59 -15.43
C LYS A 359 77.32 -13.00 -16.09
N GLN A 360 77.39 -11.68 -16.25
CA GLN A 360 78.63 -10.99 -16.75
C GLN A 360 79.82 -11.29 -15.90
N LYS A 361 79.72 -11.30 -14.55
CA LYS A 361 80.82 -11.63 -13.62
C LYS A 361 81.24 -13.10 -13.62
N LYS A 362 80.42 -14.00 -14.15
CA LYS A 362 80.77 -15.44 -14.28
C LYS A 362 81.42 -15.76 -15.63
N ASP A 363 81.18 -14.92 -16.60
CA ASP A 363 81.76 -15.07 -17.94
C ASP A 363 83.11 -14.32 -18.10
N GLU A 364 83.55 -13.51 -17.10
CA GLU A 364 84.91 -12.99 -16.86
C GLU A 364 85.73 -13.96 -15.98
#